data_60106a218ddaaf266c2b3df7f818e711
#
_entry.id   60106a218ddaaf266c2b3df7f818e711
#
_cell.length_a   1.000
_cell.length_b   1.000
_cell.length_c   1.000
_cell.angle_alpha   90.00
_cell.angle_beta   90.00
_cell.angle_gamma   90.00
#
_symmetry.space_group_name_H-M   'P 1'
#
loop_
_entity.id
_entity.type
_entity.pdbx_description
1 polymer ?
#
loop_
_entity_poly.entity_id
_entity_poly.type
_entity_poly.pdbx_seq_one_letter_code
_entity_poly.pdbx_strand_id
1 'polypeptide(L)'
;MINKIISFSINNKFIIGLFIVALVGTGIWSMATINLGSVPDITNNQVQVITVAPNLGTEDIEQFVTYPVELAMANLPDVIELRSVSRFGLSVVTIVFKDEAGTYLPRQLVQEKLTEVAGEIPEGFGTPFMAPITTGLGEIYQYSLKVKDGFEDKYDAMELRTIQDWIVKRQMALVPGVVEVN
;
A
#
# COMPACT_ATOMS: atom_id res chain seq x y z
N MET A 1 21.66 16.63 45.89
CA MET A 1 20.66 15.68 45.36
C MET A 1 21.24 14.30 45.12
N ILE A 2 22.38 14.16 44.43
CA ILE A 2 23.03 12.89 44.10
C ILE A 2 23.29 12.00 45.31
N ASN A 3 23.84 12.56 46.43
CA ASN A 3 24.10 11.78 47.64
C ASN A 3 22.85 11.16 48.29
N LYS A 4 21.68 11.81 48.17
CA LYS A 4 20.41 11.22 48.64
C LYS A 4 19.96 10.02 47.80
N ILE A 5 20.17 10.08 46.47
CA ILE A 5 19.86 8.99 45.56
C ILE A 5 20.77 7.79 45.83
N ILE A 6 22.06 8.03 46.00
CA ILE A 6 23.04 6.99 46.32
C ILE A 6 22.71 6.31 47.66
N SER A 7 22.42 7.12 48.69
CA SER A 7 22.06 6.61 50.01
C SER A 7 20.76 5.79 49.97
N PHE A 8 19.75 6.25 49.21
CA PHE A 8 18.51 5.51 49.02
C PHE A 8 18.76 4.17 48.34
N SER A 9 19.57 4.15 47.27
CA SER A 9 19.90 2.93 46.52
C SER A 9 20.62 1.89 47.39
N ILE A 10 21.53 2.31 48.22
CA ILE A 10 22.30 1.42 49.12
C ILE A 10 21.39 0.84 50.20
N ASN A 11 20.50 1.65 50.77
CA ASN A 11 19.61 1.23 51.86
C ASN A 11 18.42 0.40 51.41
N ASN A 12 17.99 0.53 50.12
CA ASN A 12 16.81 -0.15 49.58
C ASN A 12 17.17 -1.11 48.44
N LYS A 13 18.09 -2.02 48.69
CA LYS A 13 18.63 -2.97 47.71
C LYS A 13 17.54 -3.78 46.98
N PHE A 14 16.48 -4.17 47.74
CA PHE A 14 15.36 -4.95 47.18
C PHE A 14 14.54 -4.13 46.16
N ILE A 15 14.27 -2.86 46.42
CA ILE A 15 13.54 -1.97 45.51
C ILE A 15 14.35 -1.73 44.25
N ILE A 16 15.65 -1.52 44.37
CA ILE A 16 16.55 -1.33 43.24
C ILE A 16 16.64 -2.62 42.42
N GLY A 17 16.75 -3.78 43.08
CA GLY A 17 16.74 -5.08 42.39
C GLY A 17 15.45 -5.32 41.60
N LEU A 18 14.28 -5.02 42.17
CA LEU A 18 12.99 -5.11 41.50
C LEU A 18 12.92 -4.17 40.29
N PHE A 19 13.42 -2.95 40.43
CA PHE A 19 13.46 -1.98 39.35
C PHE A 19 14.34 -2.43 38.16
N ILE A 20 15.51 -3.01 38.48
CA ILE A 20 16.40 -3.57 37.46
C ILE A 20 15.72 -4.74 36.70
N VAL A 21 15.08 -5.65 37.45
CA VAL A 21 14.37 -6.79 36.84
C VAL A 21 13.23 -6.30 35.94
N ALA A 22 12.47 -5.29 36.39
CA ALA A 22 11.41 -4.70 35.57
C ALA A 22 11.97 -4.02 34.31
N LEU A 23 13.07 -3.32 34.42
CA LEU A 23 13.72 -2.64 33.30
C LEU A 23 14.26 -3.67 32.26
N VAL A 24 14.91 -4.73 32.74
CA VAL A 24 15.38 -5.82 31.86
C VAL A 24 14.21 -6.54 31.21
N GLY A 25 13.14 -6.84 31.96
CA GLY A 25 11.93 -7.47 31.44
C GLY A 25 11.24 -6.64 30.36
N THR A 26 11.07 -5.35 30.59
CA THR A 26 10.51 -4.44 29.57
C THR A 26 11.43 -4.29 28.37
N GLY A 27 12.75 -4.29 28.57
CA GLY A 27 13.73 -4.26 27.48
C GLY A 27 13.65 -5.49 26.57
N ILE A 28 13.59 -6.68 27.16
CA ILE A 28 13.45 -7.94 26.41
C ILE A 28 12.10 -7.97 25.66
N TRP A 29 11.02 -7.57 26.32
CA TRP A 29 9.71 -7.50 25.69
C TRP A 29 9.67 -6.51 24.52
N SER A 30 10.21 -5.31 24.71
CA SER A 30 10.33 -4.30 23.65
C SER A 30 11.15 -4.80 22.47
N MET A 31 12.27 -5.49 22.74
CA MET A 31 13.14 -6.07 21.70
C MET A 31 12.42 -7.14 20.87
N ALA A 32 11.55 -7.92 21.51
CA ALA A 32 10.75 -8.95 20.83
C ALA A 32 9.58 -8.37 20.00
N THR A 33 9.10 -7.18 20.36
CA THR A 33 7.93 -6.56 19.71
C THR A 33 8.28 -5.47 18.70
N ILE A 34 9.55 -5.07 18.64
CA ILE A 34 9.99 -4.03 17.72
C ILE A 34 9.93 -4.53 16.27
N ASN A 35 9.21 -3.81 15.42
CA ASN A 35 9.16 -4.12 14.00
C ASN A 35 10.46 -3.63 13.34
N LEU A 36 11.31 -4.57 12.93
CA LEU A 36 12.53 -4.28 12.20
C LEU A 36 12.22 -4.20 10.71
N GLY A 37 12.09 -2.99 10.17
CA GLY A 37 12.10 -2.75 8.73
C GLY A 37 13.54 -2.56 8.23
N SER A 38 13.93 -3.27 7.19
CA SER A 38 15.27 -3.13 6.60
C SER A 38 15.46 -1.82 5.84
N VAL A 39 14.37 -1.20 5.40
CA VAL A 39 14.34 0.09 4.71
C VAL A 39 13.23 0.94 5.32
N PRO A 40 13.48 2.21 5.68
CA PRO A 40 12.41 3.09 6.11
C PRO A 40 11.41 3.28 4.98
N ASP A 41 10.13 3.20 5.29
CA ASP A 41 9.07 3.52 4.32
C ASP A 41 9.01 5.05 4.16
N ILE A 42 9.53 5.51 3.04
CA ILE A 42 9.51 6.93 2.63
C ILE A 42 8.42 7.20 1.59
N THR A 43 7.51 6.26 1.39
CA THR A 43 6.42 6.41 0.43
C THR A 43 5.41 7.41 0.97
N ASN A 44 5.12 8.42 0.17
CA ASN A 44 4.07 9.39 0.49
C ASN A 44 2.73 8.68 0.67
N ASN A 45 1.89 9.21 1.56
CA ASN A 45 0.52 8.76 1.70
C ASN A 45 -0.27 9.15 0.44
N GLN A 46 -0.35 8.24 -0.54
CA GLN A 46 -0.91 8.52 -1.85
C GLN A 46 -2.00 7.54 -2.25
N VAL A 47 -2.94 8.06 -3.02
CA VAL A 47 -3.98 7.27 -3.68
C VAL A 47 -3.85 7.48 -5.18
N GLN A 48 -3.85 6.40 -5.95
CA GLN A 48 -3.81 6.45 -7.40
C GLN A 48 -5.15 6.06 -7.99
N VAL A 49 -5.62 6.85 -8.93
CA VAL A 49 -6.80 6.58 -9.74
C VAL A 49 -6.34 6.29 -11.16
N ILE A 50 -6.73 5.14 -11.66
CA ILE A 50 -6.34 4.65 -12.99
C ILE A 50 -7.59 4.53 -13.86
N THR A 51 -7.51 5.01 -15.10
CA THR A 51 -8.55 4.78 -16.10
C THR A 51 -7.91 4.22 -17.37
N VAL A 52 -8.43 3.11 -17.85
CA VAL A 52 -7.95 2.45 -19.06
C VAL A 52 -8.97 2.62 -20.17
N ALA A 53 -8.55 3.25 -21.27
CA ALA A 53 -9.36 3.51 -22.46
C ALA A 53 -8.55 3.28 -23.74
N PRO A 54 -8.32 2.03 -24.15
CA PRO A 54 -7.28 1.62 -25.11
C PRO A 54 -7.39 2.24 -26.51
N ASN A 55 -8.55 2.81 -26.85
CA ASN A 55 -8.81 3.35 -28.19
C ASN A 55 -8.73 4.88 -28.27
N LEU A 56 -8.34 5.56 -27.18
CA LEU A 56 -8.33 7.02 -27.12
C LEU A 56 -6.93 7.58 -27.24
N GLY A 57 -6.85 8.72 -27.94
CA GLY A 57 -5.63 9.52 -28.00
C GLY A 57 -5.30 10.19 -26.65
N THR A 58 -4.06 10.63 -26.50
CA THR A 58 -3.62 11.26 -25.24
C THR A 58 -4.40 12.53 -24.94
N GLU A 59 -4.70 13.34 -25.95
CA GLU A 59 -5.45 14.58 -25.82
C GLU A 59 -6.91 14.34 -25.39
N ASP A 60 -7.56 13.32 -26.00
CA ASP A 60 -8.92 12.93 -25.62
C ASP A 60 -8.99 12.42 -24.18
N ILE A 61 -8.00 11.60 -23.79
CA ILE A 61 -7.90 11.10 -22.41
C ILE A 61 -7.70 12.25 -21.43
N GLU A 62 -6.84 13.20 -21.74
CA GLU A 62 -6.62 14.35 -20.88
C GLU A 62 -7.89 15.16 -20.70
N GLN A 63 -8.56 15.48 -21.78
CA GLN A 63 -9.74 16.35 -21.77
C GLN A 63 -10.97 15.69 -21.14
N PHE A 64 -11.26 14.44 -21.48
CA PHE A 64 -12.52 13.77 -21.12
C PHE A 64 -12.41 12.84 -19.93
N VAL A 65 -11.20 12.46 -19.51
CA VAL A 65 -10.98 11.51 -18.42
C VAL A 65 -10.15 12.13 -17.31
N THR A 66 -8.93 12.60 -17.64
CA THR A 66 -7.99 13.08 -16.62
C THR A 66 -8.48 14.34 -15.95
N TYR A 67 -8.86 15.33 -16.74
CA TYR A 67 -9.30 16.64 -16.23
C TYR A 67 -10.54 16.57 -15.33
N PRO A 68 -11.63 15.86 -15.65
CA PRO A 68 -12.75 15.68 -14.74
C PRO A 68 -12.37 15.01 -13.41
N VAL A 69 -11.49 14.00 -13.46
CA VAL A 69 -10.99 13.32 -12.26
C VAL A 69 -10.14 14.27 -11.41
N GLU A 70 -9.23 15.04 -12.02
CA GLU A 70 -8.43 16.03 -11.31
C GLU A 70 -9.30 17.07 -10.61
N LEU A 71 -10.29 17.62 -11.33
CA LEU A 71 -11.18 18.65 -10.80
C LEU A 71 -11.94 18.15 -9.56
N ALA A 72 -12.42 16.92 -9.59
CA ALA A 72 -13.13 16.33 -8.47
C ALA A 72 -12.19 16.02 -7.28
N MET A 73 -10.96 15.63 -7.55
CA MET A 73 -9.98 15.29 -6.50
C MET A 73 -9.33 16.53 -5.89
N ALA A 74 -9.25 17.64 -6.62
CA ALA A 74 -8.63 18.89 -6.13
C ALA A 74 -9.33 19.48 -4.90
N ASN A 75 -10.61 19.17 -4.69
CA ASN A 75 -11.40 19.68 -3.56
C ASN A 75 -11.38 18.78 -2.32
N LEU A 76 -10.61 17.70 -2.32
CA LEU A 76 -10.50 16.80 -1.17
C LEU A 76 -9.69 17.45 -0.03
N PRO A 77 -10.09 17.23 1.23
CA PRO A 77 -9.33 17.73 2.38
C PRO A 77 -7.97 17.03 2.49
N ASP A 78 -7.00 17.73 3.07
CA ASP A 78 -5.65 17.24 3.36
C ASP A 78 -4.82 16.79 2.14
N VAL A 79 -5.21 17.19 0.93
CA VAL A 79 -4.40 17.00 -0.28
C VAL A 79 -3.23 17.99 -0.26
N ILE A 80 -2.01 17.47 -0.44
CA ILE A 80 -0.77 18.25 -0.55
C ILE A 80 -0.41 18.48 -2.01
N GLU A 81 -0.57 17.43 -2.81
CA GLU A 81 -0.15 17.44 -4.21
C GLU A 81 -1.08 16.57 -5.05
N LEU A 82 -1.38 17.04 -6.25
CA LEU A 82 -2.12 16.31 -7.28
C LEU A 82 -1.24 16.23 -8.53
N ARG A 83 -1.00 15.04 -9.01
CA ARG A 83 -0.21 14.78 -10.23
C ARG A 83 -0.98 13.86 -11.15
N SER A 84 -0.93 14.13 -12.44
CA SER A 84 -1.52 13.28 -13.45
C SER A 84 -0.56 12.94 -14.56
N VAL A 85 -0.83 11.83 -15.21
CA VAL A 85 -0.14 11.38 -16.41
C VAL A 85 -1.17 10.84 -17.38
N SER A 86 -1.33 11.53 -18.52
CA SER A 86 -2.16 11.08 -19.64
C SER A 86 -1.28 10.47 -20.71
N ARG A 87 -1.60 9.26 -21.14
CA ARG A 87 -0.95 8.54 -22.25
C ARG A 87 -2.00 7.94 -23.15
N PHE A 88 -1.57 7.46 -24.32
CA PHE A 88 -2.45 6.72 -25.19
C PHE A 88 -3.11 5.54 -24.45
N GLY A 89 -4.41 5.57 -24.35
CA GLY A 89 -5.19 4.52 -23.69
C GLY A 89 -5.15 4.50 -22.16
N LEU A 90 -4.46 5.45 -21.47
CA LEU A 90 -4.25 5.39 -20.03
C LEU A 90 -4.23 6.77 -19.39
N SER A 91 -5.04 6.92 -18.35
CA SER A 91 -4.95 8.06 -17.40
C SER A 91 -4.55 7.55 -16.02
N VAL A 92 -3.61 8.21 -15.38
CA VAL A 92 -3.21 7.95 -14.00
C VAL A 92 -3.21 9.27 -13.24
N VAL A 93 -4.06 9.39 -12.24
CA VAL A 93 -4.12 10.55 -11.34
C VAL A 93 -3.64 10.13 -9.97
N THR A 94 -2.58 10.75 -9.48
CA THR A 94 -1.98 10.48 -8.16
C THR A 94 -2.29 11.63 -7.22
N ILE A 95 -2.98 11.32 -6.14
CA ILE A 95 -3.37 12.25 -5.09
C ILE A 95 -2.51 11.97 -3.86
N VAL A 96 -1.73 12.95 -3.42
CA VAL A 96 -0.86 12.86 -2.25
C VAL A 96 -1.54 13.58 -1.09
N PHE A 97 -1.69 12.88 0.03
CA PHE A 97 -2.30 13.37 1.25
C PHE A 97 -1.25 13.59 2.34
N LYS A 98 -1.60 14.36 3.35
CA LYS A 98 -0.80 14.48 4.57
C LYS A 98 -0.70 13.13 5.27
N ASP A 99 0.45 12.87 5.92
CA ASP A 99 0.67 11.61 6.63
C ASP A 99 -0.29 11.41 7.81
N GLU A 100 -0.72 12.52 8.44
CA GLU A 100 -1.67 12.50 9.55
C GLU A 100 -3.07 12.02 9.16
N ALA A 101 -3.44 12.09 7.88
CA ALA A 101 -4.74 11.62 7.38
C ALA A 101 -4.89 10.09 7.44
N GLY A 102 -3.79 9.38 7.64
CA GLY A 102 -3.77 7.92 7.63
C GLY A 102 -4.07 7.33 6.24
N THR A 103 -4.08 6.01 6.13
CA THR A 103 -4.19 5.34 4.82
C THR A 103 -5.63 5.16 4.34
N TYR A 104 -6.58 4.92 5.25
CA TYR A 104 -7.94 4.49 4.87
C TYR A 104 -8.90 5.65 4.59
N LEU A 105 -8.82 6.74 5.36
CA LEU A 105 -9.69 7.90 5.17
C LEU A 105 -9.53 8.54 3.78
N PRO A 106 -8.29 8.84 3.29
CA PRO A 106 -8.09 9.32 1.94
C PRO A 106 -8.70 8.43 0.86
N ARG A 107 -8.55 7.12 1.00
CA ARG A 107 -9.10 6.15 0.04
C ARG A 107 -10.62 6.15 0.02
N GLN A 108 -11.26 6.28 1.18
CA GLN A 108 -12.72 6.39 1.28
C GLN A 108 -13.21 7.66 0.58
N LEU A 109 -12.59 8.81 0.84
CA LEU A 109 -12.94 10.08 0.22
C LEU A 109 -12.76 10.06 -1.31
N VAL A 110 -11.65 9.48 -1.77
CA VAL A 110 -11.41 9.28 -3.21
C VAL A 110 -12.46 8.37 -3.81
N GLN A 111 -12.85 7.26 -3.15
CA GLN A 111 -13.87 6.35 -3.65
C GLN A 111 -15.25 7.00 -3.77
N GLU A 112 -15.63 7.84 -2.81
CA GLU A 112 -16.87 8.62 -2.86
C GLU A 112 -16.86 9.56 -4.08
N LYS A 113 -15.77 10.29 -4.30
CA LYS A 113 -15.63 11.18 -5.45
C LYS A 113 -15.54 10.43 -6.78
N LEU A 114 -14.91 9.27 -6.82
CA LEU A 114 -14.88 8.43 -8.03
C LEU A 114 -16.28 8.01 -8.48
N THR A 115 -17.15 7.72 -7.54
CA THR A 115 -18.53 7.35 -7.85
C THR A 115 -19.31 8.51 -8.49
N GLU A 116 -19.03 9.74 -8.06
CA GLU A 116 -19.60 10.96 -8.63
C GLU A 116 -19.07 11.19 -10.06
N VAL A 117 -17.75 11.17 -10.23
CA VAL A 117 -17.08 11.46 -11.51
C VAL A 117 -17.34 10.39 -12.57
N ALA A 118 -17.52 9.14 -12.16
CA ALA A 118 -17.80 8.04 -13.10
C ALA A 118 -19.07 8.31 -13.95
N GLY A 119 -20.00 9.13 -13.44
CA GLY A 119 -21.18 9.57 -14.18
C GLY A 119 -20.93 10.73 -15.15
N GLU A 120 -19.82 11.45 -15.02
CA GLU A 120 -19.44 12.59 -15.87
C GLU A 120 -18.60 12.15 -17.08
N ILE A 121 -17.92 11.02 -16.97
CA ILE A 121 -17.08 10.49 -18.05
C ILE A 121 -17.99 9.87 -19.13
N PRO A 122 -17.84 10.24 -20.42
CA PRO A 122 -18.66 9.71 -21.50
C PRO A 122 -18.52 8.19 -21.64
N GLU A 123 -19.60 7.52 -22.06
CA GLU A 123 -19.57 6.10 -22.34
C GLU A 123 -18.50 5.77 -23.41
N GLY A 124 -17.72 4.72 -23.15
CA GLY A 124 -16.61 4.31 -24.02
C GLY A 124 -15.24 4.89 -23.66
N PHE A 125 -15.16 5.84 -22.73
CA PHE A 125 -13.91 6.45 -22.27
C PHE A 125 -13.27 5.74 -21.07
N GLY A 126 -13.76 4.56 -20.75
CA GLY A 126 -13.30 3.75 -19.62
C GLY A 126 -13.97 4.12 -18.30
N THR A 127 -13.71 3.31 -17.30
CA THR A 127 -14.21 3.54 -15.94
C THR A 127 -13.03 3.76 -15.02
N PRO A 128 -12.99 4.89 -14.28
CA PRO A 128 -11.92 5.12 -13.31
C PRO A 128 -12.03 4.16 -12.15
N PHE A 129 -10.93 3.62 -11.73
CA PHE A 129 -10.84 2.77 -10.55
C PHE A 129 -9.64 3.14 -9.69
N MET A 130 -9.75 2.89 -8.41
CA MET A 130 -8.70 3.17 -7.46
C MET A 130 -7.69 2.02 -7.44
N ALA A 131 -6.41 2.34 -7.62
CA ALA A 131 -5.34 1.37 -7.51
C ALA A 131 -5.24 0.79 -6.08
N PRO A 132 -4.71 -0.43 -5.92
CA PRO A 132 -4.44 -1.00 -4.61
C PRO A 132 -3.45 -0.15 -3.82
N ILE A 133 -3.35 -0.42 -2.51
CA ILE A 133 -2.37 0.25 -1.64
C ILE A 133 -0.98 -0.22 -2.07
N THR A 134 -0.22 0.70 -2.66
CA THR A 134 1.17 0.44 -3.01
C THR A 134 2.09 1.30 -2.15
N THR A 135 2.99 0.66 -1.44
CA THR A 135 4.15 1.32 -0.83
C THR A 135 5.36 1.16 -1.73
N GLY A 136 6.44 1.90 -1.50
CA GLY A 136 7.69 1.70 -2.23
C GLY A 136 8.28 0.29 -2.10
N LEU A 137 7.76 -0.50 -1.17
CA LEU A 137 8.05 -1.92 -0.93
C LEU A 137 6.91 -2.82 -1.43
N GLY A 138 6.11 -2.38 -2.41
CA GLY A 138 4.88 -3.05 -2.85
C GLY A 138 5.07 -4.51 -3.28
N GLU A 139 6.20 -4.85 -3.89
CA GLU A 139 6.52 -6.22 -4.28
C GLU A 139 7.48 -6.85 -3.26
N ILE A 140 6.91 -7.51 -2.24
CA ILE A 140 7.68 -8.12 -1.16
C ILE A 140 8.29 -9.46 -1.59
N TYR A 141 7.61 -10.19 -2.47
CA TYR A 141 8.02 -11.52 -2.88
C TYR A 141 7.70 -11.79 -4.34
N GLN A 142 8.71 -12.19 -5.10
CA GLN A 142 8.59 -12.60 -6.50
C GLN A 142 8.89 -14.09 -6.61
N TYR A 143 8.08 -14.82 -7.37
CA TYR A 143 8.28 -16.24 -7.62
C TYR A 143 7.99 -16.59 -9.07
N SER A 144 8.51 -17.71 -9.52
CA SER A 144 8.21 -18.25 -10.84
C SER A 144 7.77 -19.70 -10.74
N LEU A 145 6.72 -20.07 -11.48
CA LEU A 145 6.35 -21.46 -11.65
C LEU A 145 7.21 -22.08 -12.74
N LYS A 146 7.81 -23.21 -12.41
CA LYS A 146 8.58 -24.02 -13.37
C LYS A 146 8.08 -25.45 -13.36
N VAL A 147 8.04 -26.08 -14.52
CA VAL A 147 7.75 -27.50 -14.63
C VAL A 147 8.96 -28.27 -14.08
N LYS A 148 8.69 -29.33 -13.32
CA LYS A 148 9.73 -30.22 -12.83
C LYS A 148 10.25 -31.07 -13.98
N ASP A 149 11.56 -31.34 -14.00
CA ASP A 149 12.22 -32.17 -15.00
C ASP A 149 11.49 -33.51 -15.19
N GLY A 150 11.21 -33.85 -16.44
CA GLY A 150 10.46 -35.07 -16.82
C GLY A 150 8.94 -34.91 -16.91
N PHE A 151 8.39 -33.70 -16.72
CA PHE A 151 6.97 -33.37 -16.87
C PHE A 151 6.73 -32.26 -17.89
N GLU A 152 7.70 -31.89 -18.71
CA GLU A 152 7.69 -30.78 -19.65
C GLU A 152 6.62 -30.95 -20.73
N ASP A 153 6.37 -32.20 -21.17
CA ASP A 153 5.32 -32.51 -22.15
C ASP A 153 3.91 -32.46 -21.57
N LYS A 154 3.76 -32.41 -20.26
CA LYS A 154 2.47 -32.46 -19.56
C LYS A 154 1.91 -31.08 -19.23
N TYR A 155 2.77 -30.08 -19.03
CA TYR A 155 2.38 -28.75 -18.62
C TYR A 155 2.96 -27.71 -19.58
N ASP A 156 2.11 -27.14 -20.40
CA ASP A 156 2.49 -26.03 -21.27
C ASP A 156 2.40 -24.67 -20.51
N ALA A 157 2.80 -23.59 -21.17
CA ALA A 157 2.77 -22.26 -20.60
C ALA A 157 1.35 -21.78 -20.24
N MET A 158 0.33 -22.25 -20.99
CA MET A 158 -1.05 -21.90 -20.75
C MET A 158 -1.60 -22.64 -19.53
N GLU A 159 -1.23 -23.90 -19.33
CA GLU A 159 -1.58 -24.66 -18.12
C GLU A 159 -0.93 -24.08 -16.88
N LEU A 160 0.36 -23.70 -16.95
CA LEU A 160 1.05 -23.03 -15.85
C LEU A 160 0.35 -21.72 -15.47
N ARG A 161 -0.09 -20.94 -16.46
CA ARG A 161 -0.85 -19.71 -16.19
C ARG A 161 -2.20 -20.03 -15.54
N THR A 162 -2.88 -21.05 -16.00
CA THR A 162 -4.16 -21.48 -15.40
C THR A 162 -3.96 -21.91 -13.94
N ILE A 163 -2.90 -22.68 -13.65
CA ILE A 163 -2.54 -23.06 -12.29
C ILE A 163 -2.23 -21.84 -11.43
N GLN A 164 -1.48 -20.87 -11.98
CA GLN A 164 -1.18 -19.62 -11.30
C GLN A 164 -2.47 -18.86 -10.93
N ASP A 165 -3.34 -18.62 -11.90
CA ASP A 165 -4.50 -17.75 -11.71
C ASP A 165 -5.60 -18.40 -10.84
N TRP A 166 -5.81 -19.72 -10.99
CA TRP A 166 -6.92 -20.41 -10.32
C TRP A 166 -6.56 -21.11 -9.01
N ILE A 167 -5.30 -21.52 -8.85
CA ILE A 167 -4.87 -22.28 -7.68
C ILE A 167 -3.95 -21.43 -6.82
N VAL A 168 -2.79 -21.02 -7.35
CA VAL A 168 -1.73 -20.39 -6.56
C VAL A 168 -2.18 -19.01 -6.06
N LYS A 169 -2.69 -18.17 -6.94
CA LYS A 169 -3.18 -16.82 -6.59
C LYS A 169 -4.25 -16.87 -5.50
N ARG A 170 -5.19 -17.80 -5.60
CA ARG A 170 -6.26 -17.95 -4.59
C ARG A 170 -5.71 -18.41 -3.23
N GLN A 171 -4.80 -19.36 -3.23
CA GLN A 171 -4.21 -19.86 -1.98
C GLN A 171 -3.33 -18.81 -1.31
N MET A 172 -2.56 -18.07 -2.09
CA MET A 172 -1.71 -17.00 -1.55
C MET A 172 -2.51 -15.82 -1.02
N ALA A 173 -3.62 -15.46 -1.66
CA ALA A 173 -4.51 -14.40 -1.19
C ALA A 173 -5.20 -14.71 0.16
N LEU A 174 -5.24 -16.00 0.58
CA LEU A 174 -5.75 -16.40 1.88
C LEU A 174 -4.74 -16.27 3.03
N VAL A 175 -3.47 -16.01 2.70
CA VAL A 175 -2.41 -15.86 3.72
C VAL A 175 -2.59 -14.51 4.42
N PRO A 176 -2.67 -14.48 5.76
CA PRO A 176 -2.79 -13.23 6.51
C PRO A 176 -1.64 -12.28 6.21
N GLY A 177 -1.96 -11.04 5.85
CA GLY A 177 -0.99 -10.01 5.50
C GLY A 177 -0.69 -9.89 4.00
N VAL A 178 -1.16 -10.79 3.16
CA VAL A 178 -1.09 -10.64 1.70
C VAL A 178 -2.25 -9.77 1.25
N VAL A 179 -1.94 -8.62 0.64
CA VAL A 179 -2.95 -7.67 0.15
C VAL A 179 -3.35 -8.00 -1.28
N GLU A 180 -2.37 -8.32 -2.12
CA GLU A 180 -2.57 -8.61 -3.54
C GLU A 180 -1.53 -9.60 -4.05
N VAL A 181 -1.91 -10.39 -5.03
CA VAL A 181 -1.06 -11.32 -5.79
C VAL A 181 -1.28 -11.05 -7.26
N ASN A 182 -0.26 -10.57 -7.95
CA ASN A 182 -0.26 -10.25 -9.38
C ASN A 182 0.40 -11.34 -10.20
#